data_69812e0060c1233cee1946d70d23c57c
#
_entry.id   69812e0060c1233cee1946d70d23c57c
#
_cell.length_a   1.000
_cell.length_b   1.000
_cell.length_c   1.000
_cell.angle_alpha   90.00
_cell.angle_beta   90.00
_cell.angle_gamma   90.00
#
_symmetry.space_group_name_H-M   'P 1'
#
loop_
_entity.id
_entity.type
_entity.pdbx_description
1 polymer ?
#
loop_
_entity_poly.entity_id
_entity_poly.type
_entity_poly.pdbx_seq_one_letter_code
_entity_poly.pdbx_strand_id
1 'polypeptide(L)'
;ASDPSQQMRLMAMAVDSGGEDGVTDNAYKFWRRCRRDGLGKRIYLFKGDSIRRAKLITRTFPDNTGRTGRRAQAAGDVPLWLLQTDALKDRVNNALWRDSPGPGYVHFPDWLGSWFYDELTYEERSSDGKWSKPGRGANEAFDLMVYAEALVILHG
;
A
#
# COMPACT_ATOMS: atom_id res chain seq x y z
N ALA A 1 -2.81 -9.75 22.30
CA ALA A 1 -4.11 -9.58 22.96
C ALA A 1 -4.89 -10.88 22.79
N SER A 2 -5.13 -11.54 23.88
CA SER A 2 -5.67 -12.91 23.90
C SER A 2 -7.08 -12.97 24.49
N ASP A 3 -7.86 -11.90 24.30
CA ASP A 3 -9.26 -11.92 24.68
C ASP A 3 -10.12 -12.28 23.46
N PRO A 4 -10.63 -13.53 23.37
CA PRO A 4 -11.44 -13.97 22.23
C PRO A 4 -12.81 -13.27 22.17
N SER A 5 -13.20 -12.55 23.20
CA SER A 5 -14.42 -11.74 23.22
C SER A 5 -14.26 -10.40 22.48
N GLN A 6 -13.03 -9.96 22.24
CA GLN A 6 -12.74 -8.71 21.52
C GLN A 6 -12.64 -8.98 20.02
N GLN A 7 -13.55 -8.44 19.25
CA GLN A 7 -13.53 -8.48 17.80
C GLN A 7 -13.16 -7.11 17.25
N MET A 8 -12.11 -7.07 16.43
CA MET A 8 -11.74 -5.87 15.67
C MET A 8 -12.29 -5.96 14.25
N ARG A 9 -13.05 -4.94 13.85
CA ARG A 9 -13.58 -4.87 12.48
C ARG A 9 -12.48 -4.46 11.52
N LEU A 10 -12.34 -5.18 10.40
CA LEU A 10 -11.49 -4.75 9.30
C LEU A 10 -12.04 -3.46 8.68
N MET A 11 -11.32 -2.35 8.86
CA MET A 11 -11.71 -1.04 8.34
C MET A 11 -11.31 -0.85 6.89
N ALA A 12 -10.08 -1.23 6.55
CA ALA A 12 -9.51 -1.12 5.22
C ALA A 12 -8.50 -2.24 4.95
N MET A 13 -8.31 -2.57 3.68
CA MET A 13 -7.32 -3.52 3.19
C MET A 13 -6.67 -2.96 1.95
N ALA A 14 -5.35 -2.92 1.94
CA ALA A 14 -4.54 -2.61 0.77
C ALA A 14 -4.21 -3.90 0.01
N VAL A 15 -4.19 -3.80 -1.31
CA VAL A 15 -3.77 -4.87 -2.22
C VAL A 15 -2.81 -4.27 -3.22
N ASP A 16 -1.61 -4.86 -3.35
CA ASP A 16 -0.71 -4.52 -4.44
C ASP A 16 -1.34 -4.90 -5.78
N SER A 17 -1.36 -3.96 -6.69
CA SER A 17 -1.87 -4.15 -8.05
C SER A 17 -0.79 -3.97 -9.12
N GLY A 18 0.46 -3.79 -8.70
CA GLY A 18 1.65 -3.78 -9.55
C GLY A 18 2.24 -5.17 -9.71
N GLY A 19 3.26 -5.32 -10.56
CA GLY A 19 4.01 -6.54 -10.72
C GLY A 19 4.00 -7.09 -12.13
N GLU A 20 4.18 -8.40 -12.23
CA GLU A 20 4.27 -9.16 -13.49
C GLU A 20 2.96 -9.17 -14.29
N ASP A 21 3.04 -9.68 -15.51
CA ASP A 21 1.88 -9.81 -16.40
C ASP A 21 0.72 -10.56 -15.73
N GLY A 22 -0.47 -9.99 -15.84
CA GLY A 22 -1.70 -10.56 -15.27
C GLY A 22 -2.00 -10.17 -13.82
N VAL A 23 -1.05 -9.67 -13.03
CA VAL A 23 -1.28 -9.24 -11.64
C VAL A 23 -2.31 -8.12 -11.59
N THR A 24 -2.15 -7.09 -12.42
CA THR A 24 -3.08 -5.95 -12.49
C THR A 24 -4.50 -6.40 -12.86
N ASP A 25 -4.65 -7.27 -13.85
CA ASP A 25 -5.96 -7.78 -14.26
C ASP A 25 -6.64 -8.59 -13.15
N ASN A 26 -5.89 -9.41 -12.42
CA ASN A 26 -6.39 -10.18 -11.30
C ASN A 26 -6.79 -9.29 -10.12
N ALA A 27 -6.01 -8.25 -9.82
CA ALA A 27 -6.34 -7.26 -8.81
C ALA A 27 -7.66 -6.52 -9.15
N TYR A 28 -7.87 -6.14 -10.42
CA TYR A 28 -9.10 -5.50 -10.86
C TYR A 28 -10.32 -6.44 -10.79
N LYS A 29 -10.15 -7.71 -11.18
CA LYS A 29 -11.20 -8.75 -11.04
C LYS A 29 -11.54 -8.97 -9.56
N PHE A 30 -10.53 -9.04 -8.69
CA PHE A 30 -10.72 -9.17 -7.26
C PHE A 30 -11.50 -7.98 -6.69
N TRP A 31 -11.09 -6.75 -7.02
CA TRP A 31 -11.78 -5.54 -6.55
C TRP A 31 -13.25 -5.50 -6.99
N ARG A 32 -13.54 -5.84 -8.26
CA ARG A 32 -14.91 -5.90 -8.77
C ARG A 32 -15.76 -6.93 -8.03
N ARG A 33 -15.18 -8.07 -7.66
CA ARG A 33 -15.85 -9.07 -6.82
C ARG A 33 -16.16 -8.48 -5.43
N CYS A 34 -15.17 -7.92 -4.76
CA CYS A 34 -15.35 -7.27 -3.46
C CYS A 34 -16.41 -6.16 -3.50
N ARG A 35 -16.47 -5.38 -4.59
CA ARG A 35 -17.49 -4.35 -4.78
C ARG A 35 -18.89 -4.95 -4.85
N ARG A 36 -19.10 -6.05 -5.56
CA ARG A 36 -20.39 -6.76 -5.63
C ARG A 36 -20.81 -7.28 -4.25
N ASP A 37 -19.85 -7.70 -3.44
CA ASP A 37 -20.06 -8.19 -2.08
C ASP A 37 -20.20 -7.06 -1.04
N GLY A 38 -20.32 -5.80 -1.48
CA GLY A 38 -20.48 -4.63 -0.59
C GLY A 38 -19.19 -4.15 0.08
N LEU A 39 -18.04 -4.73 -0.24
CA LEU A 39 -16.74 -4.44 0.39
C LEU A 39 -15.90 -3.41 -0.39
N GLY A 40 -16.36 -2.91 -1.54
CA GLY A 40 -15.55 -2.06 -2.43
C GLY A 40 -15.03 -0.77 -1.79
N LYS A 41 -15.68 -0.27 -0.74
CA LYS A 41 -15.22 0.93 0.01
C LYS A 41 -14.08 0.63 1.00
N ARG A 42 -13.77 -0.65 1.23
CA ARG A 42 -12.74 -1.09 2.17
C ARG A 42 -11.51 -1.66 1.48
N ILE A 43 -11.59 -1.91 0.17
CA ILE A 43 -10.50 -2.51 -0.60
C ILE A 43 -9.84 -1.43 -1.45
N TYR A 44 -8.56 -1.22 -1.24
CA TYR A 44 -7.72 -0.24 -1.92
C TYR A 44 -6.69 -0.95 -2.77
N LEU A 45 -6.70 -0.69 -4.08
CA LEU A 45 -5.65 -1.16 -4.96
C LEU A 45 -4.55 -0.12 -5.00
N PHE A 46 -3.35 -0.49 -4.58
CA PHE A 46 -2.18 0.37 -4.57
C PHE A 46 -1.20 0.00 -5.67
N LYS A 47 -0.50 0.99 -6.16
CA LYS A 47 0.61 0.83 -7.10
C LYS A 47 1.64 1.95 -6.88
N GLY A 48 2.92 1.60 -6.89
CA GLY A 48 3.99 2.58 -6.90
C GLY A 48 3.91 3.48 -8.13
N ASP A 49 4.17 4.78 -7.94
CA ASP A 49 4.23 5.76 -9.02
C ASP A 49 5.68 6.18 -9.24
N SER A 50 6.20 5.90 -10.43
CA SER A 50 7.54 6.32 -10.87
C SER A 50 7.62 7.82 -11.20
N ILE A 51 6.46 8.47 -11.37
CA ILE A 51 6.38 9.90 -11.67
C ILE A 51 6.26 10.67 -10.35
N ARG A 52 7.21 11.55 -10.07
CA ARG A 52 7.15 12.41 -8.88
C ARG A 52 5.96 13.37 -8.98
N ARG A 53 5.08 13.32 -7.99
CA ARG A 53 3.89 14.18 -7.88
C ARG A 53 3.92 14.97 -6.58
N ALA A 54 3.16 16.08 -6.55
CA ALA A 54 3.03 16.88 -5.33
C ALA A 54 2.25 16.18 -4.21
N LYS A 55 1.33 15.26 -4.58
CA LYS A 55 0.53 14.50 -3.62
C LYS A 55 1.15 13.14 -3.37
N LEU A 56 1.25 12.74 -2.10
CA LEU A 56 1.75 11.41 -1.70
C LEU A 56 0.90 10.28 -2.29
N ILE A 57 -0.40 10.48 -2.40
CA ILE A 57 -1.35 9.50 -2.89
C ILE A 57 -2.27 10.16 -3.91
N THR A 58 -2.37 9.57 -5.09
CA THR A 58 -3.23 10.08 -6.18
C THR A 58 -4.17 8.99 -6.64
N ARG A 59 -5.48 9.28 -6.63
CA ARG A 59 -6.49 8.37 -7.16
C ARG A 59 -6.59 8.51 -8.68
N THR A 60 -6.63 7.39 -9.38
CA THR A 60 -6.81 7.30 -10.83
C THR A 60 -7.77 6.16 -11.20
N PHE A 61 -8.18 6.12 -12.47
CA PHE A 61 -9.05 5.08 -13.04
C PHE A 61 -8.43 4.58 -14.35
N PRO A 62 -7.39 3.74 -14.28
CA PRO A 62 -6.60 3.36 -15.45
C PRO A 62 -7.34 2.50 -16.47
N ASP A 63 -8.42 1.85 -16.07
CA ASP A 63 -9.27 1.08 -16.98
C ASP A 63 -10.09 1.95 -17.96
N ASN A 64 -10.04 3.28 -17.81
CA ASN A 64 -10.54 4.25 -18.80
C ASN A 64 -9.56 4.51 -19.96
N THR A 65 -8.27 4.22 -19.74
CA THR A 65 -7.22 4.61 -20.67
C THR A 65 -7.31 3.78 -21.96
N GLY A 66 -7.35 4.48 -23.10
CA GLY A 66 -7.37 3.83 -24.44
C GLY A 66 -8.72 3.25 -24.87
N ARG A 67 -9.82 3.48 -24.14
CA ARG A 67 -11.15 3.02 -24.52
C ARG A 67 -12.00 4.15 -25.10
N THR A 68 -12.76 3.83 -26.14
CA THR A 68 -13.65 4.78 -26.84
C THR A 68 -15.09 4.25 -26.89
N GLY A 69 -16.06 5.17 -27.11
CA GLY A 69 -17.47 4.83 -27.27
C GLY A 69 -18.16 4.34 -26.00
N ARG A 70 -19.16 3.44 -26.14
CA ARG A 70 -19.94 2.90 -25.01
C ARG A 70 -19.09 2.19 -23.96
N ARG A 71 -17.96 1.59 -24.37
CA ARG A 71 -17.02 0.94 -23.44
C ARG A 71 -16.28 1.95 -22.56
N ALA A 72 -16.04 3.18 -23.05
CA ALA A 72 -15.45 4.25 -22.26
C ALA A 72 -16.36 4.74 -21.13
N GLN A 73 -17.68 4.72 -21.34
CA GLN A 73 -18.65 5.10 -20.30
C GLN A 73 -18.76 4.06 -19.17
N ALA A 74 -18.53 2.77 -19.49
CA ALA A 74 -18.51 1.68 -18.52
C ALA A 74 -17.13 1.46 -17.90
N ALA A 75 -16.09 2.10 -18.42
CA ALA A 75 -14.73 2.03 -17.91
C ALA A 75 -14.53 3.01 -16.75
N GLY A 76 -13.52 2.79 -15.94
CA GLY A 76 -13.19 3.68 -14.81
C GLY A 76 -13.95 3.37 -13.54
N ASP A 77 -14.45 2.16 -13.42
CA ASP A 77 -15.10 1.71 -12.20
C ASP A 77 -14.12 1.20 -11.13
N VAL A 78 -12.89 0.88 -11.52
CA VAL A 78 -11.83 0.38 -10.62
C VAL A 78 -10.94 1.54 -10.19
N PRO A 79 -11.02 2.00 -8.94
CA PRO A 79 -10.11 3.02 -8.43
C PRO A 79 -8.74 2.39 -8.15
N LEU A 80 -7.70 3.01 -8.68
CA LEU A 80 -6.31 2.71 -8.40
C LEU A 80 -5.69 3.90 -7.67
N TRP A 81 -4.92 3.63 -6.64
CA TRP A 81 -4.22 4.64 -5.87
C TRP A 81 -2.73 4.56 -6.15
N LEU A 82 -2.20 5.59 -6.79
CA LEU A 82 -0.78 5.74 -7.09
C LEU A 82 -0.06 6.32 -5.88
N LEU A 83 0.99 5.66 -5.44
CA LEU A 83 1.75 6.00 -4.24
C LEU A 83 3.12 6.59 -4.61
N GLN A 84 3.48 7.70 -4.00
CA GLN A 84 4.85 8.21 -4.00
C GLN A 84 5.68 7.40 -2.99
N THR A 85 6.15 6.23 -3.43
CA THR A 85 6.74 5.21 -2.55
C THR A 85 7.93 5.72 -1.78
N ASP A 86 8.87 6.44 -2.40
CA ASP A 86 10.04 6.97 -1.69
C ASP A 86 9.66 7.92 -0.55
N ALA A 87 8.70 8.82 -0.80
CA ALA A 87 8.24 9.75 0.21
C ALA A 87 7.45 9.07 1.35
N LEU A 88 6.69 8.02 1.03
CA LEU A 88 6.02 7.20 2.03
C LEU A 88 7.02 6.36 2.83
N LYS A 89 8.06 5.81 2.19
CA LYS A 89 9.17 5.12 2.85
C LYS A 89 9.90 6.04 3.81
N ASP A 90 10.14 7.29 3.44
CA ASP A 90 10.70 8.30 4.36
C ASP A 90 9.83 8.49 5.61
N ARG A 91 8.51 8.54 5.45
CA ARG A 91 7.58 8.67 6.59
C ARG A 91 7.61 7.44 7.50
N VAL A 92 7.57 6.25 6.92
CA VAL A 92 7.66 4.98 7.67
C VAL A 92 9.00 4.91 8.41
N ASN A 93 10.11 5.17 7.72
CA ASN A 93 11.43 5.16 8.33
C ASN A 93 11.52 6.14 9.50
N ASN A 94 11.03 7.37 9.35
CA ASN A 94 11.00 8.35 10.43
C ASN A 94 10.13 7.91 11.62
N ALA A 95 9.07 7.15 11.38
CA ALA A 95 8.25 6.59 12.45
C ALA A 95 8.97 5.45 13.19
N LEU A 96 9.74 4.63 12.48
CA LEU A 96 10.54 3.53 13.06
C LEU A 96 11.68 4.02 13.94
N TRP A 97 12.24 5.20 13.67
CA TRP A 97 13.30 5.81 14.48
C TRP A 97 12.81 6.49 15.76
N ARG A 98 11.52 6.45 16.06
CA ARG A 98 11.01 7.00 17.32
C ARG A 98 11.30 6.04 18.46
N ASP A 99 11.93 6.51 19.49
CA ASP A 99 12.36 5.74 20.67
C ASP A 99 11.38 5.81 21.84
N SER A 100 10.37 6.68 21.75
CA SER A 100 9.39 6.88 22.83
C SER A 100 7.97 6.73 22.33
N PRO A 101 7.10 6.00 23.05
CA PRO A 101 5.68 5.87 22.72
C PRO A 101 4.98 7.22 22.65
N GLY A 102 4.12 7.38 21.63
CA GLY A 102 3.39 8.62 21.39
C GLY A 102 2.82 8.67 19.97
N PRO A 103 2.28 9.81 19.52
CA PRO A 103 1.75 9.95 18.18
C PRO A 103 2.79 9.58 17.12
N GLY A 104 2.46 8.62 16.25
CA GLY A 104 3.33 8.13 15.18
C GLY A 104 4.41 7.14 15.62
N TYR A 105 4.39 6.66 16.86
CA TYR A 105 5.20 5.53 17.29
C TYR A 105 4.63 4.22 16.75
N VAL A 106 5.49 3.34 16.22
CA VAL A 106 5.06 2.06 15.66
C VAL A 106 5.19 0.96 16.72
N HIS A 107 4.10 0.26 16.98
CA HIS A 107 4.06 -0.89 17.85
C HIS A 107 4.04 -2.17 17.01
N PHE A 108 4.95 -3.08 17.29
CA PHE A 108 4.97 -4.42 16.71
C PHE A 108 4.53 -5.45 17.73
N PRO A 109 3.82 -6.49 17.32
CA PRO A 109 3.53 -7.61 18.19
C PRO A 109 4.82 -8.42 18.48
N ASP A 110 4.93 -8.96 19.69
CA ASP A 110 6.09 -9.68 20.18
C ASP A 110 6.34 -11.05 19.52
N TRP A 111 5.33 -11.55 18.79
CA TRP A 111 5.42 -12.83 18.08
C TRP A 111 6.03 -12.71 16.66
N LEU A 112 6.34 -11.51 16.17
CA LEU A 112 6.98 -11.34 14.87
C LEU A 112 8.41 -11.91 14.88
N GLY A 113 8.71 -12.75 13.89
CA GLY A 113 10.05 -13.32 13.72
C GLY A 113 11.06 -12.31 13.17
N SER A 114 12.35 -12.61 13.33
CA SER A 114 13.46 -11.77 12.83
C SER A 114 13.35 -11.47 11.33
N TRP A 115 12.88 -12.44 10.53
CA TRP A 115 12.68 -12.28 9.09
C TRP A 115 11.88 -11.03 8.72
N PHE A 116 10.88 -10.67 9.55
CA PHE A 116 10.06 -9.48 9.31
C PHE A 116 10.90 -8.20 9.45
N TYR A 117 11.75 -8.15 10.48
CA TYR A 117 12.62 -6.99 10.71
C TYR A 117 13.76 -6.92 9.69
N ASP A 118 14.27 -8.06 9.23
CA ASP A 118 15.26 -8.12 8.16
C ASP A 118 14.70 -7.54 6.86
N GLU A 119 13.47 -7.88 6.48
CA GLU A 119 12.79 -7.31 5.31
C GLU A 119 12.41 -5.84 5.50
N LEU A 120 12.00 -5.45 6.72
CA LEU A 120 11.62 -4.07 7.04
C LEU A 120 12.78 -3.09 6.91
N THR A 121 14.00 -3.55 7.17
CA THR A 121 15.23 -2.73 7.18
C THR A 121 16.18 -3.03 6.01
N TYR A 122 15.72 -3.79 5.02
CA TYR A 122 16.59 -4.24 3.92
C TYR A 122 16.93 -3.16 2.91
N GLU A 123 16.04 -2.22 2.68
CA GLU A 123 16.28 -1.15 1.71
C GLU A 123 17.13 -0.02 2.30
N GLU A 124 17.91 0.59 1.44
CA GLU A 124 18.75 1.73 1.75
C GLU A 124 18.29 2.98 1.01
N ARG A 125 18.40 4.12 1.69
CA ARG A 125 18.10 5.42 1.12
C ARG A 125 19.35 6.06 0.55
N SER A 126 19.35 6.33 -0.74
CA SER A 126 20.42 7.04 -1.44
C SER A 126 20.39 8.55 -1.18
N SER A 127 21.49 9.24 -1.49
CA SER A 127 21.63 10.69 -1.32
C SER A 127 20.68 11.53 -2.17
N ASP A 128 20.18 10.96 -3.30
CA ASP A 128 19.17 11.60 -4.15
C ASP A 128 17.73 11.35 -3.66
N GLY A 129 17.58 10.67 -2.53
CA GLY A 129 16.31 10.45 -1.85
C GLY A 129 15.50 9.27 -2.35
N LYS A 130 16.11 8.34 -3.07
CA LYS A 130 15.47 7.11 -3.53
C LYS A 130 15.77 5.96 -2.58
N TRP A 131 14.79 5.10 -2.42
CA TRP A 131 14.93 3.84 -1.71
C TRP A 131 15.18 2.71 -2.69
N SER A 132 16.14 1.85 -2.40
CA SER A 132 16.49 0.72 -3.24
C SER A 132 17.06 -0.45 -2.44
N LYS A 133 16.91 -1.65 -2.97
CA LYS A 133 17.51 -2.86 -2.38
C LYS A 133 18.98 -2.92 -2.72
N PRO A 134 19.88 -3.13 -1.74
CA PRO A 134 21.32 -3.29 -1.99
C PRO A 134 21.64 -4.61 -2.70
N GLY A 135 20.70 -5.55 -2.75
CA GLY A 135 20.87 -6.86 -3.37
C GLY A 135 19.54 -7.52 -3.72
N ARG A 136 19.49 -8.86 -3.62
CA ARG A 136 18.30 -9.67 -3.98
C ARG A 136 17.42 -10.05 -2.80
N GLY A 137 17.60 -9.46 -1.64
CA GLY A 137 16.78 -9.72 -0.46
C GLY A 137 15.33 -9.30 -0.62
N ALA A 138 14.47 -9.87 0.18
CA ALA A 138 13.07 -9.49 0.27
C ALA A 138 12.92 -8.16 1.03
N ASN A 139 11.88 -7.38 0.69
CA ASN A 139 11.53 -6.11 1.31
C ASN A 139 10.02 -5.98 1.55
N GLU A 140 9.31 -7.10 1.49
CA GLU A 140 7.84 -7.12 1.53
C GLU A 140 7.28 -6.49 2.81
N ALA A 141 7.95 -6.70 3.96
CA ALA A 141 7.54 -6.08 5.22
C ALA A 141 7.60 -4.54 5.13
N PHE A 142 8.60 -3.97 4.48
CA PHE A 142 8.69 -2.52 4.30
C PHE A 142 7.59 -1.99 3.38
N ASP A 143 7.32 -2.67 2.27
CA ASP A 143 6.26 -2.28 1.34
C ASP A 143 4.86 -2.42 2.00
N LEU A 144 4.63 -3.43 2.83
CA LEU A 144 3.40 -3.54 3.62
C LEU A 144 3.24 -2.40 4.63
N MET A 145 4.31 -1.95 5.26
CA MET A 145 4.27 -0.77 6.14
C MET A 145 3.97 0.52 5.37
N VAL A 146 4.49 0.67 4.16
CA VAL A 146 4.15 1.78 3.26
C VAL A 146 2.67 1.78 2.91
N TYR A 147 2.10 0.61 2.64
CA TYR A 147 0.67 0.48 2.36
C TYR A 147 -0.19 0.77 3.59
N ALA A 148 0.23 0.34 4.78
CA ALA A 148 -0.43 0.69 6.03
C ALA A 148 -0.43 2.20 6.28
N GLU A 149 0.72 2.88 6.10
CA GLU A 149 0.83 4.34 6.21
C GLU A 149 -0.08 5.05 5.20
N ALA A 150 -0.13 4.56 3.95
CA ALA A 150 -1.03 5.12 2.93
C ALA A 150 -2.51 4.97 3.33
N LEU A 151 -2.92 3.84 3.92
CA LEU A 151 -4.28 3.66 4.43
C LEU A 151 -4.58 4.62 5.57
N VAL A 152 -3.64 4.84 6.50
CA VAL A 152 -3.78 5.81 7.59
C VAL A 152 -4.01 7.22 7.02
N ILE A 153 -3.20 7.64 6.04
CA ILE A 153 -3.36 8.96 5.38
C ILE A 153 -4.74 9.09 4.70
N LEU A 154 -5.25 8.03 4.10
CA LEU A 154 -6.54 8.06 3.40
C LEU A 154 -7.75 8.06 4.34
N HIS A 155 -7.59 7.58 5.55
CA HIS A 155 -8.68 7.49 6.54
C HIS A 155 -8.65 8.60 7.61
N GLY A 156 -7.55 9.37 7.67
CA GLY A 156 -7.40 10.53 8.57
C GLY A 156 -7.05 10.13 9.96
#